data_10982735c4f983cc488800df5b207eb5
#
_entry.id   10982735c4f983cc488800df5b207eb5
#
_cell.length_a   1.000
_cell.length_b   1.000
_cell.length_c   1.000
_cell.angle_alpha   90.00
_cell.angle_beta   90.00
_cell.angle_gamma   90.00
#
_symmetry.space_group_name_H-M   'P 1'
#
loop_
_entity.id
_entity.type
_entity.pdbx_description
1 polymer ?
#
loop_
_entity_poly.entity_id
_entity_poly.type
_entity_poly.pdbx_seq_one_letter_code
_entity_poly.pdbx_strand_id
1 'polypeptide(L)'
;MSRPIWKICTDKPFKNVQLIFPTQQKDIAELVELARKDKNIIRVIIFGSSVSKRCKPYSDIDIYYELEEDKPITFCDITHPLDRWSNFMVDKGLKDEILNTGVVVYDRDLS
;
A
#
# COMPACT_ATOMS: atom_id res chain seq x y z
N MET A 1 -11.28 1.16 17.87
CA MET A 1 -11.76 0.02 17.06
C MET A 1 -10.60 -0.78 16.53
N SER A 2 -10.67 -2.10 16.66
CA SER A 2 -9.65 -2.96 16.13
C SER A 2 -9.82 -3.14 14.61
N ARG A 3 -8.71 -3.18 13.88
CA ARG A 3 -8.73 -3.50 12.46
C ARG A 3 -8.87 -5.02 12.30
N PRO A 4 -9.49 -5.48 11.21
CA PRO A 4 -9.48 -6.91 10.92
C PRO A 4 -8.04 -7.41 10.73
N ILE A 5 -7.77 -8.61 11.22
CA ILE A 5 -6.47 -9.26 11.08
C ILE A 5 -6.68 -10.52 10.26
N TRP A 6 -5.90 -10.67 9.20
CA TRP A 6 -6.01 -11.81 8.31
C TRP A 6 -4.79 -12.71 8.39
N LYS A 7 -4.95 -13.94 7.91
CA LYS A 7 -3.86 -14.89 7.78
C LYS A 7 -2.84 -14.35 6.76
N ILE A 8 -1.55 -14.64 7.02
CA ILE A 8 -0.48 -14.30 6.08
C ILE A 8 -0.51 -15.31 4.93
N CYS A 9 -0.72 -14.82 3.71
CA CYS A 9 -0.87 -15.64 2.51
C CYS A 9 0.19 -15.34 1.44
N THR A 10 1.31 -14.75 1.84
CA THR A 10 2.44 -14.49 0.94
C THR A 10 3.72 -15.08 1.51
N ASP A 11 4.60 -15.56 0.65
CA ASP A 11 5.92 -16.06 1.03
C ASP A 11 6.94 -14.94 1.20
N LYS A 12 6.57 -13.68 0.89
CA LYS A 12 7.40 -12.49 1.06
C LYS A 12 6.72 -11.51 2.02
N PRO A 13 6.65 -11.82 3.34
CA PRO A 13 5.97 -10.93 4.28
C PRO A 13 6.57 -9.54 4.31
N PHE A 14 5.71 -8.55 4.53
CA PHE A 14 6.10 -7.16 4.64
C PHE A 14 5.51 -6.55 5.92
N LYS A 15 5.85 -5.29 6.20
CA LYS A 15 5.35 -4.59 7.37
C LYS A 15 3.81 -4.54 7.35
N ASN A 16 3.18 -4.97 8.44
CA ASN A 16 1.72 -4.97 8.61
C ASN A 16 0.96 -5.88 7.64
N VAL A 17 1.62 -6.94 7.14
CA VAL A 17 1.02 -7.85 6.15
C VAL A 17 -0.31 -8.44 6.64
N GLN A 18 -0.45 -8.71 7.93
CA GLN A 18 -1.66 -9.28 8.51
C GLN A 18 -2.85 -8.30 8.49
N LEU A 19 -2.61 -7.03 8.20
CA LEU A 19 -3.67 -6.02 8.08
C LEU A 19 -4.14 -5.86 6.64
N ILE A 20 -3.60 -6.64 5.71
CA ILE A 20 -3.94 -6.59 4.30
C ILE A 20 -4.78 -7.80 3.91
N PHE A 21 -5.83 -7.58 3.13
CA PHE A 21 -6.73 -8.65 2.71
C PHE A 21 -5.95 -9.76 1.97
N PRO A 22 -6.22 -11.04 2.27
CA PRO A 22 -5.38 -12.15 1.77
C PRO A 22 -5.14 -12.18 0.26
N THR A 23 -6.15 -11.89 -0.55
CA THR A 23 -6.01 -11.94 -2.01
C THR A 23 -5.13 -10.81 -2.55
N GLN A 24 -4.89 -9.76 -1.76
CA GLN A 24 -4.08 -8.62 -2.17
C GLN A 24 -2.66 -8.68 -1.63
N GLN A 25 -2.38 -9.56 -0.66
CA GLN A 25 -1.08 -9.61 0.00
C GLN A 25 0.06 -9.88 -0.97
N LYS A 26 -0.13 -10.79 -1.91
CA LYS A 26 0.91 -11.15 -2.87
C LYS A 26 1.27 -9.96 -3.78
N ASP A 27 0.27 -9.26 -4.29
CA ASP A 27 0.49 -8.10 -5.15
C ASP A 27 1.19 -6.97 -4.39
N ILE A 28 0.77 -6.72 -3.14
CA ILE A 28 1.38 -5.70 -2.31
C ILE A 28 2.81 -6.08 -1.94
N ALA A 29 3.09 -7.37 -1.73
CA ALA A 29 4.45 -7.84 -1.50
C ALA A 29 5.38 -7.49 -2.67
N GLU A 30 4.91 -7.64 -3.90
CA GLU A 30 5.68 -7.27 -5.10
C GLU A 30 5.88 -5.75 -5.15
N LEU A 31 4.88 -4.96 -4.81
CA LEU A 31 5.00 -3.51 -4.75
C LEU A 31 6.04 -3.07 -3.71
N VAL A 32 6.07 -3.74 -2.56
CA VAL A 32 7.05 -3.44 -1.51
C VAL A 32 8.47 -3.77 -1.99
N GLU A 33 8.65 -4.87 -2.70
CA GLU A 33 9.95 -5.22 -3.26
C GLU A 33 10.45 -4.16 -4.25
N LEU A 34 9.55 -3.65 -5.10
CA LEU A 34 9.90 -2.55 -6.01
C LEU A 34 10.24 -1.28 -5.25
N ALA A 35 9.47 -0.97 -4.19
CA ALA A 35 9.73 0.21 -3.37
C ALA A 35 11.11 0.17 -2.73
N ARG A 36 11.55 -1.01 -2.30
CA ARG A 36 12.89 -1.17 -1.70
C ARG A 36 14.02 -0.85 -2.67
N LYS A 37 13.77 -1.01 -3.97
CA LYS A 37 14.75 -0.76 -5.02
C LYS A 37 14.70 0.65 -5.57
N ASP A 38 13.69 1.42 -5.21
CA ASP A 38 13.48 2.78 -5.73
C ASP A 38 13.71 3.80 -4.61
N LYS A 39 14.85 4.50 -4.68
CA LYS A 39 15.23 5.48 -3.67
C LYS A 39 14.29 6.68 -3.60
N ASN A 40 13.50 6.91 -4.65
CA ASN A 40 12.53 8.01 -4.68
C ASN A 40 11.29 7.70 -3.82
N ILE A 41 11.04 6.45 -3.49
CA ILE A 41 9.90 6.06 -2.68
C ILE A 41 10.29 6.09 -1.21
N ILE A 42 9.67 6.99 -0.45
CA ILE A 42 9.92 7.14 0.98
C ILE A 42 9.04 6.19 1.79
N ARG A 43 7.77 6.08 1.40
CA ARG A 43 6.77 5.32 2.15
C ARG A 43 5.67 4.84 1.20
N VAL A 44 5.10 3.68 1.51
CA VAL A 44 3.93 3.14 0.81
C VAL A 44 2.85 2.86 1.83
N ILE A 45 1.65 3.40 1.59
CA ILE A 45 0.50 3.23 2.47
C ILE A 45 -0.66 2.66 1.65
N ILE A 46 -1.27 1.60 2.17
CA ILE A 46 -2.48 1.00 1.61
C ILE A 46 -3.66 1.55 2.40
N PHE A 47 -4.70 2.01 1.70
CA PHE A 47 -5.84 2.63 2.35
C PHE A 47 -7.16 2.24 1.70
N GLY A 48 -8.26 2.83 2.15
CA GLY A 48 -9.58 2.60 1.58
C GLY A 48 -10.11 1.20 1.87
N SER A 49 -10.80 0.62 0.91
CA SER A 49 -11.43 -0.71 1.06
C SER A 49 -10.40 -1.81 1.30
N SER A 50 -9.17 -1.64 0.81
CA SER A 50 -8.11 -2.65 0.94
C SER A 50 -7.75 -2.99 2.38
N VAL A 51 -8.03 -2.09 3.33
CA VAL A 51 -7.71 -2.28 4.74
C VAL A 51 -8.96 -2.32 5.61
N SER A 52 -10.13 -2.49 5.01
CA SER A 52 -11.40 -2.55 5.73
C SER A 52 -12.05 -3.91 5.59
N LYS A 53 -13.06 -4.17 6.45
CA LYS A 53 -13.87 -5.39 6.38
C LYS A 53 -14.68 -5.47 5.09
N ARG A 54 -14.79 -4.38 4.35
CA ARG A 54 -15.55 -4.31 3.09
C ARG A 54 -14.75 -4.76 1.89
N CYS A 55 -13.45 -5.06 2.07
CA CYS A 55 -12.62 -5.52 0.98
C CYS A 55 -13.15 -6.85 0.45
N LYS A 56 -13.24 -6.94 -0.87
CA LYS A 56 -13.67 -8.14 -1.58
C LYS A 56 -12.48 -8.70 -2.36
N PRO A 57 -12.52 -9.99 -2.76
CA PRO A 57 -11.40 -10.57 -3.53
C PRO A 57 -11.04 -9.82 -4.81
N TYR A 58 -11.99 -9.06 -5.37
CA TYR A 58 -11.80 -8.32 -6.63
C TYR A 58 -11.66 -6.82 -6.44
N SER A 59 -11.58 -6.36 -5.19
CA SER A 59 -11.47 -4.92 -4.92
C SER A 59 -10.18 -4.35 -5.47
N ASP A 60 -10.24 -3.10 -5.96
CA ASP A 60 -9.05 -2.36 -6.35
C ASP A 60 -8.15 -2.13 -5.13
N ILE A 61 -6.85 -2.05 -5.38
CA ILE A 61 -5.90 -1.70 -4.34
C ILE A 61 -5.72 -0.19 -4.35
N ASP A 62 -6.11 0.47 -3.27
CA ASP A 62 -5.88 1.91 -3.09
C ASP A 62 -4.51 2.10 -2.44
N ILE A 63 -3.59 2.70 -3.18
CA ILE A 63 -2.21 2.82 -2.74
C ILE A 63 -1.73 4.28 -2.82
N TYR A 64 -1.02 4.69 -1.77
CA TYR A 64 -0.43 6.01 -1.67
C TYR A 64 1.08 5.88 -1.56
N TYR A 65 1.78 6.57 -2.44
CA TYR A 65 3.24 6.65 -2.44
C TYR A 65 3.68 8.01 -1.95
N GLU A 66 4.54 8.03 -0.94
CA GLU A 66 5.24 9.24 -0.53
C GLU A 66 6.57 9.26 -1.27
N LEU A 67 6.76 10.27 -2.11
CA LEU A 67 7.91 10.38 -3.01
C LEU A 67 8.75 11.61 -2.67
N GLU A 68 10.08 11.51 -2.90
CA GLU A 68 10.96 12.68 -2.77
C GLU A 68 10.75 13.65 -3.92
N GLU A 69 10.62 13.12 -5.14
CA GLU A 69 10.41 13.90 -6.35
C GLU A 69 9.21 13.37 -7.11
N ASP A 70 8.54 14.26 -7.84
CA ASP A 70 7.40 13.89 -8.68
C ASP A 70 7.88 13.20 -9.95
N LYS A 71 8.20 11.93 -9.83
CA LYS A 71 8.69 11.08 -10.92
C LYS A 71 7.81 9.85 -11.07
N PRO A 72 7.71 9.29 -12.30
CA PRO A 72 7.00 8.04 -12.50
C PRO A 72 7.60 6.90 -11.68
N ILE A 73 6.73 5.99 -11.25
CA ILE A 73 7.11 4.80 -10.50
C ILE A 73 7.08 3.60 -11.46
N THR A 74 8.11 2.76 -11.38
CA THR A 74 8.14 1.51 -12.14
C THR A 74 7.20 0.51 -11.50
N PHE A 75 6.41 -0.19 -12.32
CA PHE A 75 5.46 -1.18 -11.84
C PHE A 75 5.79 -2.56 -12.39
N CYS A 76 5.42 -3.58 -11.61
CA CYS A 76 5.44 -4.96 -12.05
C CYS A 76 4.04 -5.39 -12.48
N ASP A 77 3.94 -6.59 -13.03
CA ASP A 77 2.65 -7.18 -13.36
C ASP A 77 1.91 -7.53 -12.08
N ILE A 78 0.75 -6.92 -11.91
CA ILE A 78 -0.08 -7.10 -10.73
C ILE A 78 -1.47 -7.52 -11.19
N THR A 79 -2.06 -8.49 -10.48
CA THR A 79 -3.35 -9.05 -10.87
C THR A 79 -4.53 -8.15 -10.51
N HIS A 80 -4.38 -7.30 -9.49
CA HIS A 80 -5.45 -6.42 -9.07
C HIS A 80 -5.33 -5.04 -9.72
N PRO A 81 -6.44 -4.38 -10.06
CA PRO A 81 -6.40 -2.99 -10.46
C PRO A 81 -5.86 -2.12 -9.33
N LEU A 82 -5.10 -1.09 -9.69
CA LEU A 82 -4.51 -0.17 -8.72
C LEU A 82 -5.06 1.23 -8.89
N ASP A 83 -5.52 1.83 -7.80
CA ASP A 83 -5.76 3.27 -7.70
C ASP A 83 -4.55 3.88 -7.00
N ARG A 84 -3.76 4.63 -7.76
CA ARG A 84 -2.45 5.12 -7.31
C ARG A 84 -2.51 6.62 -7.04
N TRP A 85 -1.98 6.99 -5.87
CA TRP A 85 -1.90 8.38 -5.44
C TRP A 85 -0.48 8.66 -4.95
N SER A 86 -0.06 9.92 -5.04
CA SER A 86 1.21 10.35 -4.47
C SER A 86 1.00 11.62 -3.65
N ASN A 87 2.02 11.98 -2.86
CA ASN A 87 2.00 13.21 -2.09
C ASN A 87 1.91 14.47 -2.98
N PHE A 88 2.22 14.35 -4.27
CA PHE A 88 2.09 15.44 -5.24
C PHE A 88 0.69 15.54 -5.86
N MET A 89 -0.15 14.51 -5.66
CA MET A 89 -1.48 14.42 -6.26
C MET A 89 -2.61 14.68 -5.27
N VAL A 90 -2.39 14.44 -3.99
CA VAL A 90 -3.43 14.52 -2.97
C VAL A 90 -3.45 15.89 -2.32
N ASP A 91 -4.64 16.36 -1.93
CA ASP A 91 -4.76 17.55 -1.11
C ASP A 91 -4.54 17.20 0.37
N LYS A 92 -4.52 18.19 1.23
CA LYS A 92 -4.26 18.00 2.65
C LYS A 92 -5.33 17.12 3.32
N GLY A 93 -6.60 17.31 2.96
CA GLY A 93 -7.69 16.54 3.55
C GLY A 93 -7.57 15.06 3.25
N LEU A 94 -7.32 14.71 2.00
CA LEU A 94 -7.13 13.32 1.60
C LEU A 94 -5.86 12.73 2.20
N LYS A 95 -4.77 13.50 2.24
CA LYS A 95 -3.53 13.05 2.86
C LYS A 95 -3.72 12.73 4.34
N ASP A 96 -4.42 13.60 5.08
CA ASP A 96 -4.68 13.38 6.49
C ASP A 96 -5.53 12.11 6.71
N GLU A 97 -6.52 11.88 5.86
CA GLU A 97 -7.34 10.67 5.92
C GLU A 97 -6.49 9.42 5.67
N ILE A 98 -5.63 9.45 4.66
CA ILE A 98 -4.74 8.32 4.34
C ILE A 98 -3.81 8.02 5.51
N LEU A 99 -3.21 9.04 6.11
CA LEU A 99 -2.30 8.87 7.24
C LEU A 99 -3.01 8.34 8.49
N ASN A 100 -4.28 8.71 8.67
CA ASN A 100 -5.05 8.30 9.84
C ASN A 100 -5.65 6.90 9.71
N THR A 101 -6.05 6.51 8.50
CA THR A 101 -6.78 5.25 8.27
C THR A 101 -5.99 4.21 7.51
N GLY A 102 -4.91 4.60 6.85
CA GLY A 102 -4.11 3.70 6.03
C GLY A 102 -3.18 2.80 6.83
N VAL A 103 -2.65 1.80 6.15
CA VAL A 103 -1.68 0.85 6.70
C VAL A 103 -0.36 1.05 5.98
N VAL A 104 0.69 1.40 6.74
CA VAL A 104 2.04 1.53 6.19
C VAL A 104 2.60 0.14 5.94
N VAL A 105 2.91 -0.17 4.67
CA VAL A 105 3.48 -1.46 4.29
C VAL A 105 4.97 -1.35 3.95
N TYR A 106 5.47 -0.15 3.74
CA TYR A 106 6.89 0.11 3.50
C TYR A 106 7.23 1.50 4.02
N ASP A 107 8.36 1.60 4.71
CA ASP A 107 8.91 2.88 5.15
C ASP A 107 10.43 2.79 5.02
N ARG A 108 11.00 3.62 4.14
CA ARG A 108 12.43 3.63 3.85
C ARG A 108 13.29 3.82 5.10
N ASP A 109 12.83 4.67 6.02
CA ASP A 109 13.58 5.01 7.22
C ASP A 109 13.55 3.88 8.27
N LEU A 110 12.66 2.91 8.13
CA LEU A 110 12.50 1.77 9.03
C LEU A 110 13.03 0.46 8.43
N SER A 111 13.52 0.49 7.21
CA SER A 111 13.99 -0.70 6.51
C SER A 111 15.48 -0.91 6.67
#